data_74564c6b1359a21c8504146013125dca
#
_entry.id   74564c6b1359a21c8504146013125dca
#
_cell.length_a   1.000
_cell.length_b   1.000
_cell.length_c   1.000
_cell.angle_alpha   90.00
_cell.angle_beta   90.00
_cell.angle_gamma   90.00
#
_symmetry.space_group_name_H-M   'P 1'
#
loop_
_entity.id
_entity.type
_entity.pdbx_description
1 polymer ?
#
loop_
_entity_poly.entity_id
_entity_poly.type
_entity_poly.pdbx_seq_one_letter_code
_entity_poly.pdbx_strand_id
1 'polypeptide(L)'
;MEAPIEACGPLSALLIGDPADPHMAAVLARLPRQGTVTVDAATLPDVLCRLSTQHSTLLDQCGEPVRLSAAAPARGWIRRLAPAGWDSGTALGSQAAARLASRMALLAALVRDDRTTWLCHVDALFAAENKMVQYRAARTLGLRVPETLICSHPADLAAALGDPFVVKPLGPGNFTGDDGQERVVHTQSVTAADLAGADLLGAPFLAQKQLAARAHLRIVTVNGRAWTAELDADSLPLDWRQAEEAHHGFKSSARWREAEQDALLLAQHLKTGFTCQDWIVDAAGPAFIDLNPGGQWLFLPGSMTVQIADHLAAWLRGD
;
A
#
# COMPACT_ATOMS: atom_id res chain seq x y z
N MET A 1 -26.69 10.93 28.28
CA MET A 1 -27.79 11.51 27.46
C MET A 1 -27.28 11.47 26.04
N GLU A 2 -27.78 10.49 25.25
CA GLU A 2 -27.43 10.41 23.83
C GLU A 2 -28.04 11.61 23.11
N ALA A 3 -27.25 12.34 22.33
CA ALA A 3 -27.78 13.36 21.43
C ALA A 3 -28.78 12.69 20.46
N PRO A 4 -29.94 13.32 20.19
CA PRO A 4 -30.90 12.77 19.27
C PRO A 4 -30.24 12.58 17.91
N ILE A 5 -30.46 11.42 17.28
CA ILE A 5 -29.89 10.98 16.01
C ILE A 5 -30.14 11.98 14.86
N GLU A 6 -31.10 12.87 15.02
CA GLU A 6 -31.49 13.90 14.03
C GLU A 6 -30.55 15.12 14.00
N ALA A 7 -29.64 15.28 14.97
CA ALA A 7 -28.73 16.43 15.06
C ALA A 7 -27.32 16.17 14.48
N CYS A 8 -27.05 14.97 13.94
CA CYS A 8 -25.72 14.63 13.40
C CYS A 8 -25.50 15.28 12.03
N GLY A 9 -24.39 15.99 11.88
CA GLY A 9 -23.91 16.48 10.58
C GLY A 9 -23.56 15.34 9.61
N PRO A 10 -23.39 15.63 8.31
CA PRO A 10 -22.98 14.60 7.34
C PRO A 10 -21.51 14.24 7.54
N LEU A 11 -21.18 12.96 7.37
CA LEU A 11 -19.79 12.52 7.20
C LEU A 11 -19.37 12.83 5.77
N SER A 12 -18.29 13.59 5.59
CA SER A 12 -17.79 14.00 4.28
C SER A 12 -16.60 13.18 3.83
N ALA A 13 -15.63 12.95 4.72
CA ALA A 13 -14.42 12.18 4.44
C ALA A 13 -14.19 11.11 5.51
N LEU A 14 -13.93 9.86 5.07
CA LEU A 14 -13.62 8.73 5.93
C LEU A 14 -12.23 8.18 5.58
N LEU A 15 -11.29 8.36 6.49
CA LEU A 15 -9.92 7.88 6.31
C LEU A 15 -9.67 6.69 7.24
N ILE A 16 -9.21 5.60 6.65
CA ILE A 16 -8.87 4.38 7.41
C ILE A 16 -7.36 4.30 7.58
N GLY A 17 -6.91 4.47 8.82
CA GLY A 17 -5.51 4.40 9.19
C GLY A 17 -5.19 5.15 10.48
N ASP A 18 -3.96 4.97 10.96
CA ASP A 18 -3.43 5.64 12.12
C ASP A 18 -3.25 7.16 11.83
N PRO A 19 -3.89 8.06 12.58
CA PRO A 19 -3.70 9.50 12.42
C PRO A 19 -2.25 9.96 12.68
N ALA A 20 -1.45 9.16 13.39
CA ALA A 20 -0.02 9.40 13.62
C ALA A 20 0.85 9.00 12.42
N ASP A 21 0.34 8.23 11.43
CA ASP A 21 1.06 7.97 10.17
C ASP A 21 1.34 9.30 9.46
N PRO A 22 2.59 9.65 9.13
CA PRO A 22 2.92 10.93 8.50
C PRO A 22 2.18 11.21 7.20
N HIS A 23 1.85 10.17 6.42
CA HIS A 23 1.08 10.29 5.18
C HIS A 23 -0.38 10.63 5.46
N MET A 24 -0.97 10.03 6.51
CA MET A 24 -2.30 10.39 6.99
C MET A 24 -2.32 11.85 7.46
N ALA A 25 -1.35 12.25 8.30
CA ALA A 25 -1.24 13.60 8.83
C ALA A 25 -1.12 14.64 7.70
N ALA A 26 -0.32 14.34 6.65
CA ALA A 26 -0.17 15.20 5.49
C ALA A 26 -1.49 15.45 4.74
N VAL A 27 -2.34 14.44 4.60
CA VAL A 27 -3.66 14.56 3.96
C VAL A 27 -4.66 15.25 4.89
N LEU A 28 -4.70 14.85 6.16
CA LEU A 28 -5.61 15.41 7.17
C LEU A 28 -5.42 16.93 7.37
N ALA A 29 -4.17 17.42 7.30
CA ALA A 29 -3.87 18.85 7.38
C ALA A 29 -4.54 19.70 6.27
N ARG A 30 -5.09 19.05 5.24
CA ARG A 30 -5.74 19.67 4.06
C ARG A 30 -7.26 19.47 4.03
N LEU A 31 -7.81 18.81 5.02
CA LEU A 31 -9.23 18.51 5.15
C LEU A 31 -9.86 19.34 6.28
N PRO A 32 -11.14 19.69 6.18
CA PRO A 32 -11.85 20.28 7.30
C PRO A 32 -11.93 19.25 8.45
N ARG A 33 -11.76 19.68 9.68
CA ARG A 33 -11.90 18.77 10.84
C ARG A 33 -13.33 18.29 11.00
N GLN A 34 -14.30 19.22 10.80
CA GLN A 34 -15.72 18.90 10.86
C GLN A 34 -16.12 17.99 9.69
N GLY A 35 -16.79 16.91 9.98
CA GLY A 35 -17.22 15.93 8.99
C GLY A 35 -16.11 15.00 8.46
N THR A 36 -14.87 15.11 8.95
CA THR A 36 -13.75 14.21 8.64
C THR A 36 -13.54 13.22 9.77
N VAL A 37 -13.59 11.93 9.46
CA VAL A 37 -13.36 10.83 10.40
C VAL A 37 -12.07 10.11 10.05
N THR A 38 -11.26 9.79 11.05
CA THR A 38 -10.11 8.90 10.94
C THR A 38 -10.28 7.75 11.92
N VAL A 39 -10.15 6.53 11.42
CA VAL A 39 -10.35 5.32 12.21
C VAL A 39 -9.52 4.16 11.67
N ASP A 40 -9.05 3.31 12.57
CA ASP A 40 -8.45 2.01 12.26
C ASP A 40 -8.95 0.94 13.24
N ALA A 41 -8.44 -0.29 13.16
CA ALA A 41 -8.86 -1.37 14.04
C ALA A 41 -8.56 -1.10 15.51
N ALA A 42 -7.55 -0.31 15.85
CA ALA A 42 -7.19 0.04 17.21
C ALA A 42 -8.13 1.10 17.79
N THR A 43 -8.42 2.15 17.02
CA THR A 43 -9.23 3.31 17.43
C THR A 43 -10.73 3.13 17.21
N LEU A 44 -11.13 2.08 16.47
CA LEU A 44 -12.53 1.82 16.13
C LEU A 44 -13.51 1.87 17.34
N PRO A 45 -13.18 1.31 18.53
CA PRO A 45 -14.08 1.37 19.67
C PRO A 45 -14.35 2.78 20.21
N ASP A 46 -13.42 3.70 20.00
CA ASP A 46 -13.48 5.09 20.50
C ASP A 46 -14.15 6.04 19.48
N VAL A 47 -14.18 5.65 18.22
CA VAL A 47 -14.68 6.49 17.10
C VAL A 47 -16.06 6.05 16.61
N LEU A 48 -16.35 4.74 16.59
CA LEU A 48 -17.61 4.22 16.07
C LEU A 48 -18.68 4.22 17.17
N CYS A 49 -19.63 5.16 17.08
CA CYS A 49 -20.76 5.23 18.00
C CYS A 49 -21.84 4.18 17.68
N ARG A 50 -22.11 3.97 16.38
CA ARG A 50 -23.17 3.06 15.92
C ARG A 50 -22.91 2.58 14.49
N LEU A 51 -23.12 1.29 14.26
CA LEU A 51 -23.21 0.70 12.92
C LEU A 51 -24.54 -0.04 12.77
N SER A 52 -25.29 0.26 11.72
CA SER A 52 -26.53 -0.42 11.39
C SER A 52 -26.67 -0.57 9.88
N THR A 53 -27.68 -1.33 9.44
CA THR A 53 -27.99 -1.51 8.03
C THR A 53 -28.50 -0.25 7.33
N GLN A 54 -28.96 0.76 8.08
CA GLN A 54 -29.52 1.99 7.52
C GLN A 54 -28.56 3.17 7.60
N HIS A 55 -27.80 3.30 8.67
CA HIS A 55 -26.86 4.38 8.87
C HIS A 55 -25.75 3.99 9.84
N SER A 56 -24.64 4.70 9.77
CA SER A 56 -23.54 4.60 10.73
C SER A 56 -23.26 5.97 11.33
N THR A 57 -22.94 6.02 12.61
CA THR A 57 -22.57 7.24 13.33
C THR A 57 -21.18 7.09 13.89
N LEU A 58 -20.30 8.04 13.57
CA LEU A 58 -18.92 8.09 14.01
C LEU A 58 -18.62 9.46 14.62
N LEU A 59 -17.55 9.56 15.41
CA LEU A 59 -17.03 10.85 15.87
C LEU A 59 -16.04 11.41 14.85
N ASP A 60 -16.24 12.68 14.48
CA ASP A 60 -15.30 13.39 13.61
C ASP A 60 -14.08 13.91 14.41
N GLN A 61 -13.16 14.60 13.74
CA GLN A 61 -11.94 15.13 14.38
C GLN A 61 -12.20 16.29 15.37
N CYS A 62 -13.43 16.75 15.47
CA CYS A 62 -13.88 17.68 16.52
C CYS A 62 -14.47 16.95 17.72
N GLY A 63 -14.66 15.62 17.63
CA GLY A 63 -15.38 14.82 18.63
C GLY A 63 -16.90 14.90 18.50
N GLU A 64 -17.41 15.46 17.39
CA GLU A 64 -18.83 15.60 17.14
C GLU A 64 -19.38 14.39 16.36
N PRO A 65 -20.58 13.89 16.67
CA PRO A 65 -21.18 12.78 15.97
C PRO A 65 -21.57 13.19 14.54
N VAL A 66 -21.09 12.44 13.56
CA VAL A 66 -21.41 12.58 12.13
C VAL A 66 -21.98 11.32 11.58
N ARG A 67 -22.84 11.44 10.56
CA ARG A 67 -23.60 10.34 10.00
C ARG A 67 -23.16 9.99 8.58
N LEU A 68 -22.88 8.71 8.35
CA LEU A 68 -22.79 8.10 7.04
C LEU A 68 -24.18 7.58 6.63
N SER A 69 -24.71 8.06 5.51
CA SER A 69 -26.02 7.66 4.99
C SER A 69 -26.05 7.71 3.47
N ALA A 70 -27.01 7.02 2.86
CA ALA A 70 -27.20 7.03 1.41
C ALA A 70 -27.57 8.42 0.84
N ALA A 71 -28.18 9.29 1.65
CA ALA A 71 -28.55 10.66 1.25
C ALA A 71 -27.32 11.60 1.19
N ALA A 72 -26.25 11.27 1.92
CA ALA A 72 -25.01 12.03 1.95
C ALA A 72 -23.84 11.03 1.97
N PRO A 73 -23.44 10.46 0.81
CA PRO A 73 -22.35 9.52 0.73
C PRO A 73 -21.02 10.23 1.00
N ALA A 74 -20.16 9.57 1.78
CA ALA A 74 -18.81 10.05 2.05
C ALA A 74 -17.83 9.62 0.96
N ARG A 75 -16.65 10.25 0.92
CA ARG A 75 -15.49 9.74 0.19
C ARG A 75 -14.49 9.13 1.15
N GLY A 76 -13.89 8.01 0.76
CA GLY A 76 -13.03 7.25 1.65
C GLY A 76 -11.67 6.88 1.06
N TRP A 77 -10.66 6.92 1.90
CA TRP A 77 -9.32 6.46 1.58
C TRP A 77 -8.82 5.49 2.65
N ILE A 78 -8.34 4.31 2.21
CA ILE A 78 -7.74 3.30 3.07
C ILE A 78 -6.23 3.41 2.96
N ARG A 79 -5.57 3.78 4.04
CA ARG A 79 -4.12 3.80 4.16
C ARG A 79 -3.60 2.50 4.78
N ARG A 80 -4.18 2.10 5.91
CA ARG A 80 -3.92 0.83 6.61
C ARG A 80 -5.12 0.49 7.47
N LEU A 81 -5.44 -0.80 7.61
CA LEU A 81 -6.57 -1.23 8.43
C LEU A 81 -6.25 -1.23 9.93
N ALA A 82 -4.98 -1.41 10.30
CA ALA A 82 -4.50 -1.43 11.68
C ALA A 82 -3.10 -0.82 11.77
N PRO A 83 -2.69 -0.31 12.94
CA PRO A 83 -1.30 0.08 13.19
C PRO A 83 -0.35 -1.10 13.03
N ALA A 84 0.92 -0.83 12.73
CA ALA A 84 1.94 -1.87 12.69
C ALA A 84 2.04 -2.55 14.07
N GLY A 85 2.04 -3.88 14.08
CA GLY A 85 2.22 -4.66 15.31
C GLY A 85 1.07 -4.60 16.31
N TRP A 86 -0.14 -4.11 15.94
CA TRP A 86 -1.28 -4.01 16.86
C TRP A 86 -1.75 -5.35 17.44
N ASP A 87 -1.43 -6.46 16.78
CA ASP A 87 -1.69 -7.85 17.19
C ASP A 87 -0.45 -8.55 17.75
N SER A 88 0.70 -7.85 17.84
CA SER A 88 1.95 -8.41 18.35
C SER A 88 1.80 -8.93 19.76
N GLY A 89 2.39 -10.10 20.03
CA GLY A 89 2.31 -10.77 21.33
C GLY A 89 0.97 -11.42 21.65
N THR A 90 0.00 -11.39 20.72
CA THR A 90 -1.31 -12.02 20.90
C THR A 90 -1.26 -13.50 20.50
N ALA A 91 -1.46 -14.40 21.47
CA ALA A 91 -1.48 -15.83 21.20
C ALA A 91 -2.71 -16.22 20.37
N LEU A 92 -2.51 -17.01 19.30
CA LEU A 92 -3.59 -17.56 18.49
C LEU A 92 -4.57 -18.35 19.36
N GLY A 93 -5.89 -18.21 19.11
CA GLY A 93 -6.94 -18.88 19.86
C GLY A 93 -7.23 -18.30 21.26
N SER A 94 -6.53 -17.25 21.67
CA SER A 94 -6.79 -16.57 22.95
C SER A 94 -8.04 -15.67 22.88
N GLN A 95 -8.55 -15.29 24.07
CA GLN A 95 -9.64 -14.29 24.16
C GLN A 95 -9.19 -12.93 23.58
N ALA A 96 -7.93 -12.55 23.72
CA ALA A 96 -7.38 -11.35 23.10
C ALA A 96 -7.46 -11.44 21.57
N ALA A 97 -7.00 -12.56 20.98
CA ALA A 97 -7.12 -12.79 19.53
C ALA A 97 -8.58 -12.71 19.03
N ALA A 98 -9.53 -13.27 19.79
CA ALA A 98 -10.96 -13.20 19.44
C ALA A 98 -11.49 -11.76 19.44
N ARG A 99 -11.04 -10.91 20.39
CA ARG A 99 -11.39 -9.48 20.43
C ARG A 99 -10.81 -8.73 19.23
N LEU A 100 -9.55 -8.97 18.87
CA LEU A 100 -8.92 -8.36 17.70
C LEU A 100 -9.64 -8.77 16.41
N ALA A 101 -9.94 -10.06 16.26
CA ALA A 101 -10.70 -10.58 15.12
C ALA A 101 -12.10 -9.92 15.01
N SER A 102 -12.79 -9.70 16.13
CA SER A 102 -14.09 -9.01 16.16
C SER A 102 -13.99 -7.56 15.73
N ARG A 103 -12.94 -6.83 16.15
CA ARG A 103 -12.68 -5.45 15.69
C ARG A 103 -12.39 -5.42 14.19
N MET A 104 -11.56 -6.33 13.69
CA MET A 104 -11.28 -6.45 12.25
C MET A 104 -12.55 -6.78 11.45
N ALA A 105 -13.42 -7.65 11.95
CA ALA A 105 -14.69 -7.96 11.30
C ALA A 105 -15.62 -6.74 11.25
N LEU A 106 -15.66 -5.94 12.31
CA LEU A 106 -16.43 -4.70 12.38
C LEU A 106 -15.86 -3.64 11.42
N LEU A 107 -14.54 -3.45 11.41
CA LEU A 107 -13.88 -2.56 10.46
C LEU A 107 -14.10 -3.03 9.01
N ALA A 108 -14.04 -4.33 8.77
CA ALA A 108 -14.31 -4.93 7.44
C ALA A 108 -15.73 -4.63 6.94
N ALA A 109 -16.71 -4.53 7.83
CA ALA A 109 -18.07 -4.09 7.47
C ALA A 109 -18.10 -2.60 7.11
N LEU A 110 -17.38 -1.75 7.86
CA LEU A 110 -17.32 -0.31 7.60
C LEU A 110 -16.63 0.02 6.27
N VAL A 111 -15.50 -0.65 5.95
CA VAL A 111 -14.76 -0.40 4.69
C VAL A 111 -15.42 -1.00 3.45
N ARG A 112 -16.48 -1.81 3.62
CA ARG A 112 -17.32 -2.33 2.53
C ARG A 112 -18.70 -1.66 2.48
N ASP A 113 -18.88 -0.59 3.24
CA ASP A 113 -20.11 0.18 3.21
C ASP A 113 -20.22 0.92 1.88
N ASP A 114 -21.26 0.63 1.11
CA ASP A 114 -21.53 1.18 -0.23
C ASP A 114 -21.96 2.66 -0.21
N ARG A 115 -22.25 3.20 0.98
CA ARG A 115 -22.50 4.63 1.19
C ARG A 115 -21.20 5.45 1.20
N THR A 116 -20.04 4.80 1.14
CA THR A 116 -18.73 5.44 0.98
C THR A 116 -18.20 5.19 -0.43
N THR A 117 -17.89 6.26 -1.17
CA THR A 117 -17.15 6.15 -2.42
C THR A 117 -15.66 6.01 -2.09
N TRP A 118 -15.13 4.80 -2.19
CA TRP A 118 -13.74 4.51 -1.87
C TRP A 118 -12.82 4.86 -3.03
N LEU A 119 -11.70 5.54 -2.74
CA LEU A 119 -10.62 5.77 -3.72
C LEU A 119 -10.05 4.43 -4.23
N CYS A 120 -9.95 3.44 -3.35
CA CYS A 120 -9.67 2.05 -3.67
C CYS A 120 -10.55 1.18 -2.78
N HIS A 121 -11.39 0.32 -3.38
CA HIS A 121 -12.18 -0.64 -2.61
C HIS A 121 -11.24 -1.63 -1.91
N VAL A 122 -11.56 -2.00 -0.68
CA VAL A 122 -10.69 -2.86 0.15
C VAL A 122 -10.34 -4.19 -0.52
N ASP A 123 -11.27 -4.81 -1.25
CA ASP A 123 -11.01 -6.09 -1.92
C ASP A 123 -10.06 -5.93 -3.12
N ALA A 124 -10.12 -4.80 -3.84
CA ALA A 124 -9.14 -4.46 -4.88
C ALA A 124 -7.76 -4.16 -4.28
N LEU A 125 -7.73 -3.50 -3.12
CA LEU A 125 -6.50 -3.24 -2.38
C LEU A 125 -5.80 -4.54 -1.99
N PHE A 126 -6.52 -5.48 -1.36
CA PHE A 126 -5.97 -6.80 -1.01
C PHE A 126 -5.51 -7.61 -2.23
N ALA A 127 -6.26 -7.57 -3.33
CA ALA A 127 -5.85 -8.22 -4.56
C ALA A 127 -4.56 -7.61 -5.12
N ALA A 128 -4.46 -6.27 -5.08
CA ALA A 128 -3.31 -5.53 -5.60
C ALA A 128 -2.04 -5.67 -4.73
N GLU A 129 -2.15 -6.06 -3.45
CA GLU A 129 -0.98 -6.37 -2.61
C GLU A 129 -0.27 -7.67 -3.04
N ASN A 130 -0.94 -8.56 -3.76
CA ASN A 130 -0.36 -9.82 -4.20
C ASN A 130 0.52 -9.63 -5.44
N LYS A 131 1.82 -9.86 -5.30
CA LYS A 131 2.82 -9.67 -6.37
C LYS A 131 2.51 -10.48 -7.64
N MET A 132 2.02 -11.71 -7.52
CA MET A 132 1.67 -12.53 -8.69
C MET A 132 0.45 -11.99 -9.43
N VAL A 133 -0.50 -11.39 -8.71
CA VAL A 133 -1.63 -10.67 -9.32
C VAL A 133 -1.13 -9.45 -10.08
N GLN A 134 -0.22 -8.67 -9.50
CA GLN A 134 0.40 -7.50 -10.14
C GLN A 134 1.11 -7.88 -11.45
N TYR A 135 1.98 -8.91 -11.42
CA TYR A 135 2.73 -9.33 -12.61
C TYR A 135 1.85 -9.89 -13.72
N ARG A 136 0.80 -10.64 -13.36
CA ARG A 136 -0.19 -11.12 -14.36
C ARG A 136 -0.93 -9.95 -14.99
N ALA A 137 -1.37 -8.97 -14.20
CA ALA A 137 -2.02 -7.76 -14.68
C ALA A 137 -1.09 -6.97 -15.61
N ALA A 138 0.16 -6.73 -15.20
CA ALA A 138 1.15 -6.03 -16.01
C ALA A 138 1.40 -6.74 -17.35
N ARG A 139 1.56 -8.07 -17.35
CA ARG A 139 1.71 -8.86 -18.59
C ARG A 139 0.47 -8.82 -19.49
N THR A 140 -0.73 -8.85 -18.93
CA THR A 140 -1.99 -8.72 -19.69
C THR A 140 -2.07 -7.38 -20.40
N LEU A 141 -1.52 -6.34 -19.81
CA LEU A 141 -1.44 -4.99 -20.39
C LEU A 141 -0.25 -4.82 -21.38
N GLY A 142 0.56 -5.85 -21.58
CA GLY A 142 1.75 -5.79 -22.42
C GLY A 142 2.94 -5.05 -21.79
N LEU A 143 2.88 -4.75 -20.48
CA LEU A 143 3.96 -4.06 -19.79
C LEU A 143 5.18 -4.96 -19.65
N ARG A 144 6.35 -4.37 -19.72
CA ARG A 144 7.60 -5.08 -19.49
C ARG A 144 7.74 -5.41 -17.99
N VAL A 145 7.86 -6.70 -17.67
CA VAL A 145 8.14 -7.23 -16.35
C VAL A 145 9.28 -8.23 -16.43
N PRO A 146 10.17 -8.32 -15.42
CA PRO A 146 11.19 -9.37 -15.42
C PRO A 146 10.53 -10.75 -15.33
N GLU A 147 11.16 -11.76 -15.92
CA GLU A 147 10.70 -13.13 -15.77
C GLU A 147 10.64 -13.48 -14.29
N THR A 148 9.52 -14.05 -13.87
CA THR A 148 9.17 -14.23 -12.45
C THR A 148 8.52 -15.57 -12.25
N LEU A 149 9.00 -16.33 -11.26
CA LEU A 149 8.42 -17.62 -10.89
C LEU A 149 8.60 -17.94 -9.40
N ILE A 150 7.82 -18.92 -8.94
CA ILE A 150 7.95 -19.58 -7.65
C ILE A 150 8.17 -21.05 -7.98
N CYS A 151 9.24 -21.62 -7.45
CA CYS A 151 9.63 -22.99 -7.76
C CYS A 151 10.25 -23.67 -6.54
N SER A 152 10.14 -24.99 -6.46
CA SER A 152 10.69 -25.80 -5.38
C SER A 152 12.12 -26.29 -5.64
N HIS A 153 12.64 -26.11 -6.87
CA HIS A 153 13.95 -26.62 -7.27
C HIS A 153 14.87 -25.50 -7.72
N PRO A 154 16.02 -25.26 -7.03
CA PRO A 154 16.95 -24.17 -7.37
C PRO A 154 17.49 -24.25 -8.81
N ALA A 155 17.71 -25.45 -9.33
CA ALA A 155 18.20 -25.65 -10.69
C ALA A 155 17.22 -25.14 -11.76
N ASP A 156 15.90 -25.30 -11.53
CA ASP A 156 14.87 -24.81 -12.44
C ASP A 156 14.80 -23.29 -12.42
N LEU A 157 15.07 -22.66 -11.25
CA LEU A 157 15.16 -21.19 -11.13
C LEU A 157 16.32 -20.67 -11.99
N ALA A 158 17.52 -21.25 -11.86
CA ALA A 158 18.68 -20.82 -12.65
C ALA A 158 18.47 -21.02 -14.16
N ALA A 159 17.86 -22.15 -14.55
CA ALA A 159 17.55 -22.43 -15.96
C ALA A 159 16.59 -21.41 -16.58
N ALA A 160 15.59 -20.96 -15.82
CA ALA A 160 14.58 -20.01 -16.29
C ALA A 160 15.04 -18.53 -16.20
N LEU A 161 15.75 -18.16 -15.15
CA LEU A 161 16.03 -16.76 -14.80
C LEU A 161 17.47 -16.32 -15.11
N GLY A 162 18.38 -17.28 -15.33
CA GLY A 162 19.83 -17.08 -15.29
C GLY A 162 20.38 -17.20 -13.87
N ASP A 163 21.71 -17.20 -13.76
CA ASP A 163 22.41 -17.34 -12.50
C ASP A 163 23.50 -16.24 -12.42
N PRO A 164 23.44 -15.28 -11.49
CA PRO A 164 22.51 -15.17 -10.38
C PRO A 164 21.11 -14.65 -10.76
N PHE A 165 20.13 -14.80 -9.85
CA PHE A 165 18.79 -14.26 -9.93
C PHE A 165 18.39 -13.57 -8.62
N VAL A 166 17.29 -12.85 -8.64
CA VAL A 166 16.79 -12.06 -7.49
C VAL A 166 15.72 -12.86 -6.75
N VAL A 167 15.79 -12.83 -5.41
CA VAL A 167 14.74 -13.37 -4.54
C VAL A 167 14.09 -12.28 -3.71
N LYS A 168 12.77 -12.40 -3.51
CA LYS A 168 11.94 -11.46 -2.75
C LYS A 168 10.95 -12.24 -1.86
N PRO A 169 10.60 -11.73 -0.67
CA PRO A 169 9.53 -12.35 0.12
C PRO A 169 8.19 -12.24 -0.62
N LEU A 170 7.35 -13.27 -0.48
CA LEU A 170 5.96 -13.25 -0.97
C LEU A 170 5.03 -12.48 -0.04
N GLY A 171 5.28 -12.58 1.26
CA GLY A 171 4.56 -11.87 2.30
C GLY A 171 5.30 -10.63 2.78
N PRO A 172 4.95 -10.12 3.97
CA PRO A 172 5.65 -9.01 4.60
C PRO A 172 7.16 -9.29 4.71
N GLY A 173 7.97 -8.33 4.30
CA GLY A 173 9.43 -8.43 4.46
C GLY A 173 9.90 -8.23 5.91
N ASN A 174 9.03 -7.74 6.79
CA ASN A 174 9.35 -7.47 8.19
C ASN A 174 8.71 -8.54 9.07
N PHE A 175 9.47 -9.11 9.98
CA PHE A 175 8.98 -10.06 10.97
C PHE A 175 9.80 -9.98 12.25
N THR A 176 9.22 -10.45 13.35
CA THR A 176 9.92 -10.61 14.62
C THR A 176 10.44 -12.05 14.70
N GLY A 177 11.74 -12.23 14.86
CA GLY A 177 12.34 -13.55 15.06
C GLY A 177 11.97 -14.17 16.40
N ASP A 178 12.24 -15.46 16.56
CA ASP A 178 11.97 -16.18 17.83
C ASP A 178 12.77 -15.63 19.01
N ASP A 179 13.85 -14.90 18.75
CA ASP A 179 14.66 -14.14 19.70
C ASP A 179 14.09 -12.77 20.07
N GLY A 180 12.90 -12.40 19.54
CA GLY A 180 12.24 -11.11 19.74
C GLY A 180 12.85 -9.94 18.99
N GLN A 181 13.84 -10.19 18.10
CA GLN A 181 14.45 -9.12 17.30
C GLN A 181 13.65 -8.88 16.02
N GLU A 182 13.44 -7.61 15.66
CA GLU A 182 12.88 -7.24 14.37
C GLU A 182 13.88 -7.53 13.25
N ARG A 183 13.39 -8.14 12.19
CA ARG A 183 14.17 -8.50 11.00
C ARG A 183 13.49 -8.02 9.74
N VAL A 184 14.31 -7.63 8.76
CA VAL A 184 13.85 -7.21 7.44
C VAL A 184 14.48 -8.14 6.40
N VAL A 185 13.64 -8.76 5.57
CA VAL A 185 14.09 -9.51 4.40
C VAL A 185 14.13 -8.55 3.20
N HIS A 186 15.33 -8.18 2.83
CA HIS A 186 15.56 -7.38 1.64
C HIS A 186 15.55 -8.24 0.37
N THR A 187 15.37 -7.59 -0.76
CA THR A 187 15.63 -8.19 -2.07
C THR A 187 17.11 -8.56 -2.18
N GLN A 188 17.39 -9.82 -2.53
CA GLN A 188 18.76 -10.34 -2.60
C GLN A 188 19.05 -10.95 -3.96
N SER A 189 20.29 -10.84 -4.42
CA SER A 189 20.83 -11.59 -5.54
C SER A 189 21.43 -12.89 -5.00
N VAL A 190 20.99 -14.03 -5.52
CA VAL A 190 21.43 -15.36 -5.10
C VAL A 190 21.72 -16.23 -6.31
N THR A 191 22.58 -17.24 -6.13
CA THR A 191 22.82 -18.29 -7.10
C THR A 191 22.00 -19.56 -6.74
N ALA A 192 21.84 -20.47 -7.69
CA ALA A 192 21.23 -21.77 -7.39
C ALA A 192 22.03 -22.54 -6.31
N ALA A 193 23.34 -22.35 -6.25
CA ALA A 193 24.21 -22.95 -5.25
C ALA A 193 23.94 -22.41 -3.83
N ASP A 194 23.64 -21.12 -3.68
CA ASP A 194 23.30 -20.52 -2.39
C ASP A 194 21.99 -21.09 -1.80
N LEU A 195 21.11 -21.59 -2.66
CA LEU A 195 19.85 -22.20 -2.26
C LEU A 195 19.90 -23.73 -2.14
N ALA A 196 21.08 -24.34 -2.32
CA ALA A 196 21.24 -25.78 -2.21
C ALA A 196 20.88 -26.28 -0.79
N GLY A 197 19.90 -27.18 -0.69
CA GLY A 197 19.41 -27.69 0.59
C GLY A 197 18.40 -26.82 1.31
N ALA A 198 18.02 -25.67 0.77
CA ALA A 198 16.96 -24.84 1.34
C ALA A 198 15.58 -25.47 1.11
N ASP A 199 14.70 -25.36 2.11
CA ASP A 199 13.28 -25.75 1.98
C ASP A 199 12.50 -24.63 1.29
N LEU A 200 12.47 -24.65 -0.04
CA LEU A 200 11.83 -23.62 -0.85
C LEU A 200 10.30 -23.64 -0.77
N LEU A 201 9.70 -24.73 -0.32
CA LEU A 201 8.24 -24.81 -0.14
C LEU A 201 7.81 -24.50 1.28
N GLY A 202 8.62 -24.83 2.27
CA GLY A 202 8.37 -24.47 3.67
C GLY A 202 8.44 -22.96 3.91
N ALA A 203 9.32 -22.27 3.15
CA ALA A 203 9.43 -20.81 3.14
C ALA A 203 9.42 -20.28 1.71
N PRO A 204 8.27 -20.29 1.00
CA PRO A 204 8.19 -19.91 -0.40
C PRO A 204 8.53 -18.43 -0.60
N PHE A 205 9.28 -18.16 -1.67
CA PHE A 205 9.66 -16.83 -2.10
C PHE A 205 9.42 -16.66 -3.60
N LEU A 206 9.45 -15.42 -4.04
CA LEU A 206 9.37 -15.07 -5.44
C LEU A 206 10.79 -14.92 -5.98
N ALA A 207 11.09 -15.64 -7.06
CA ALA A 207 12.33 -15.49 -7.80
C ALA A 207 12.11 -14.72 -9.10
N GLN A 208 13.09 -13.89 -9.47
CA GLN A 208 12.96 -12.96 -10.58
C GLN A 208 14.29 -12.81 -11.32
N LYS A 209 14.23 -12.71 -12.66
CA LYS A 209 15.41 -12.40 -13.45
C LYS A 209 16.00 -11.06 -13.00
N GLN A 210 17.30 -11.04 -12.73
CA GLN A 210 18.00 -9.83 -12.35
C GLN A 210 18.11 -8.87 -13.53
N LEU A 211 17.74 -7.61 -13.33
CA LEU A 211 17.89 -6.54 -14.30
C LEU A 211 19.09 -5.67 -13.91
N ALA A 212 19.87 -5.24 -14.91
CA ALA A 212 20.97 -4.30 -14.72
C ALA A 212 20.40 -2.88 -14.63
N ALA A 213 20.03 -2.44 -13.43
CA ALA A 213 19.44 -1.14 -13.21
C ALA A 213 20.41 0.00 -13.59
N ARG A 214 19.92 0.99 -14.32
CA ARG A 214 20.55 2.29 -14.58
C ARG A 214 19.84 3.39 -13.78
N ALA A 215 18.55 3.21 -13.53
CA ALA A 215 17.77 4.07 -12.67
C ALA A 215 16.64 3.27 -12.02
N HIS A 216 16.18 3.76 -10.87
CA HIS A 216 14.94 3.35 -10.23
C HIS A 216 13.91 4.46 -10.38
N LEU A 217 12.67 4.10 -10.72
CA LEU A 217 11.57 5.05 -10.73
C LEU A 217 10.61 4.72 -9.59
N ARG A 218 10.23 5.75 -8.87
CA ARG A 218 9.08 5.73 -7.96
C ARG A 218 7.95 6.50 -8.62
N ILE A 219 6.89 5.80 -9.05
CA ILE A 219 5.72 6.41 -9.68
C ILE A 219 4.55 6.33 -8.71
N VAL A 220 4.04 7.48 -8.29
CA VAL A 220 2.86 7.58 -7.45
C VAL A 220 1.67 7.92 -8.33
N THR A 221 0.58 7.14 -8.21
CA THR A 221 -0.66 7.43 -8.93
C THR A 221 -1.78 7.74 -7.94
N VAL A 222 -2.58 8.76 -8.22
CA VAL A 222 -3.78 9.13 -7.46
C VAL A 222 -4.88 9.52 -8.41
N ASN A 223 -5.97 8.80 -8.43
CA ASN A 223 -7.19 9.12 -9.19
C ASN A 223 -6.90 9.61 -10.62
N GLY A 224 -6.15 8.83 -11.39
CA GLY A 224 -5.84 9.13 -12.81
C GLY A 224 -4.72 10.13 -13.04
N ARG A 225 -4.02 10.58 -12.02
CA ARG A 225 -2.83 11.43 -12.12
C ARG A 225 -1.59 10.68 -11.62
N ALA A 226 -0.44 10.94 -12.24
CA ALA A 226 0.82 10.32 -11.85
C ALA A 226 1.91 11.37 -11.58
N TRP A 227 2.87 10.98 -10.73
CA TRP A 227 4.10 11.73 -10.42
C TRP A 227 5.26 10.75 -10.43
N THR A 228 6.30 11.06 -11.18
CA THR A 228 7.50 10.23 -11.30
C THR A 228 8.70 10.89 -10.65
N ALA A 229 9.32 10.16 -9.74
CA ALA A 229 10.65 10.46 -9.23
C ALA A 229 11.65 9.40 -9.69
N GLU A 230 12.84 9.83 -10.06
CA GLU A 230 13.94 9.03 -10.59
C GLU A 230 15.12 9.06 -9.60
N LEU A 231 15.71 7.89 -9.36
CA LEU A 231 16.91 7.71 -8.58
C LEU A 231 17.96 7.03 -9.48
N ASP A 232 19.12 7.63 -9.61
CA ASP A 232 20.26 7.03 -10.31
C ASP A 232 20.68 5.74 -9.59
N ALA A 233 20.88 4.66 -10.34
CA ALA A 233 21.25 3.37 -9.78
C ALA A 233 22.77 3.19 -9.62
N ASP A 234 23.59 4.11 -10.12
CA ASP A 234 25.03 4.03 -10.01
C ASP A 234 25.46 3.95 -8.54
N SER A 235 26.28 2.94 -8.23
CA SER A 235 26.83 2.70 -6.88
C SER A 235 25.80 2.31 -5.80
N LEU A 236 24.54 2.07 -6.15
CA LEU A 236 23.53 1.61 -5.21
C LEU A 236 23.53 0.08 -5.08
N PRO A 237 23.18 -0.46 -3.89
CA PRO A 237 22.92 -1.88 -3.74
C PRO A 237 21.70 -2.29 -4.57
N LEU A 238 21.53 -3.60 -4.82
CA LEU A 238 20.40 -4.15 -5.56
C LEU A 238 19.05 -3.69 -5.00
N ASP A 239 18.93 -3.67 -3.69
CA ASP A 239 17.82 -3.05 -2.98
C ASP A 239 18.29 -1.68 -2.47
N TRP A 240 17.97 -0.63 -3.20
CA TRP A 240 18.38 0.74 -2.86
C TRP A 240 17.95 1.19 -1.45
N ARG A 241 16.93 0.55 -0.86
CA ARG A 241 16.48 0.83 0.52
C ARG A 241 17.50 0.47 1.59
N GLN A 242 18.53 -0.34 1.25
CA GLN A 242 19.66 -0.63 2.13
C GLN A 242 20.67 0.53 2.22
N ALA A 243 20.60 1.49 1.30
CA ALA A 243 21.40 2.71 1.33
C ALA A 243 20.55 3.84 1.94
N GLU A 244 20.84 4.24 3.17
CA GLU A 244 20.08 5.24 3.91
C GLU A 244 19.93 6.55 3.13
N GLU A 245 21.03 7.01 2.50
CA GLU A 245 21.07 8.23 1.69
C GLU A 245 20.26 8.16 0.39
N ALA A 246 19.91 6.96 -0.09
CA ALA A 246 19.19 6.79 -1.35
C ALA A 246 17.81 7.43 -1.33
N HIS A 247 17.14 7.47 -0.17
CA HIS A 247 15.84 8.13 -0.03
C HIS A 247 15.90 9.62 -0.40
N HIS A 248 17.01 10.29 -0.15
CA HIS A 248 17.22 11.70 -0.48
C HIS A 248 17.68 11.94 -1.92
N GLY A 249 18.06 10.87 -2.62
CA GLY A 249 18.56 10.92 -4.00
C GLY A 249 17.49 11.04 -5.08
N PHE A 250 16.23 10.82 -4.76
CA PHE A 250 15.14 10.90 -5.72
C PHE A 250 14.93 12.33 -6.23
N LYS A 251 14.79 12.48 -7.56
CA LYS A 251 14.54 13.75 -8.24
C LYS A 251 13.28 13.64 -9.09
N SER A 252 12.48 14.71 -9.16
CA SER A 252 11.34 14.76 -10.07
C SER A 252 11.81 14.59 -11.51
N SER A 253 11.13 13.74 -12.28
CA SER A 253 11.49 13.45 -13.66
C SER A 253 10.26 13.50 -14.57
N ALA A 254 10.36 14.24 -15.66
CA ALA A 254 9.32 14.31 -16.71
C ALA A 254 9.68 13.46 -17.94
N ARG A 255 10.81 12.74 -17.92
CA ARG A 255 11.29 11.99 -19.09
C ARG A 255 10.62 10.63 -19.28
N TRP A 256 9.91 10.12 -18.26
CA TRP A 256 9.35 8.78 -18.25
C TRP A 256 7.82 8.77 -18.45
N ARG A 257 7.31 9.57 -19.39
CA ARG A 257 5.86 9.70 -19.65
C ARG A 257 5.19 8.40 -20.06
N GLU A 258 5.87 7.54 -20.79
CA GLU A 258 5.36 6.21 -21.16
C GLU A 258 5.18 5.34 -19.90
N ALA A 259 6.19 5.28 -19.01
CA ALA A 259 6.08 4.55 -17.75
C ALA A 259 4.99 5.15 -16.83
N GLU A 260 4.74 6.46 -16.87
CA GLU A 260 3.61 7.08 -16.16
C GLU A 260 2.26 6.60 -16.71
N GLN A 261 2.11 6.54 -18.01
CA GLN A 261 0.90 6.03 -18.66
C GLN A 261 0.69 4.55 -18.33
N ASP A 262 1.73 3.74 -18.40
CA ASP A 262 1.71 2.34 -18.02
C ASP A 262 1.33 2.14 -16.55
N ALA A 263 1.88 2.97 -15.66
CA ALA A 263 1.54 2.94 -14.25
C ALA A 263 0.07 3.29 -13.97
N LEU A 264 -0.49 4.25 -14.71
CA LEU A 264 -1.91 4.59 -14.65
C LEU A 264 -2.79 3.47 -15.18
N LEU A 265 -2.42 2.85 -16.31
CA LEU A 265 -3.12 1.70 -16.89
C LEU A 265 -3.14 0.52 -15.92
N LEU A 266 -2.00 0.22 -15.27
CA LEU A 266 -1.90 -0.86 -14.29
C LEU A 266 -2.77 -0.58 -13.06
N ALA A 267 -2.73 0.65 -12.51
CA ALA A 267 -3.57 1.07 -11.40
C ALA A 267 -5.06 0.94 -11.73
N GLN A 268 -5.47 1.37 -12.92
CA GLN A 268 -6.85 1.25 -13.41
C GLN A 268 -7.29 -0.21 -13.58
N HIS A 269 -6.44 -1.06 -14.16
CA HIS A 269 -6.72 -2.50 -14.35
C HIS A 269 -6.91 -3.21 -13.00
N LEU A 270 -6.08 -2.87 -12.01
CA LEU A 270 -6.18 -3.39 -10.64
C LEU A 270 -7.27 -2.69 -9.79
N LYS A 271 -7.97 -1.70 -10.35
CA LYS A 271 -9.00 -0.90 -9.68
C LYS A 271 -8.48 -0.22 -8.40
N THR A 272 -7.25 0.24 -8.43
CA THR A 272 -6.60 0.97 -7.34
C THR A 272 -6.56 2.45 -7.66
N GLY A 273 -7.22 3.27 -6.85
CA GLY A 273 -7.22 4.72 -7.02
C GLY A 273 -5.96 5.40 -6.48
N PHE A 274 -5.19 4.71 -5.64
CA PHE A 274 -3.89 5.16 -5.14
C PHE A 274 -2.88 4.02 -5.24
N THR A 275 -1.69 4.29 -5.79
CA THR A 275 -0.56 3.35 -5.79
C THR A 275 0.77 4.07 -5.67
N CYS A 276 1.75 3.41 -5.06
CA CYS A 276 3.17 3.70 -5.23
C CYS A 276 3.80 2.52 -5.96
N GLN A 277 4.36 2.76 -7.14
CA GLN A 277 4.93 1.73 -7.99
C GLN A 277 6.44 1.90 -8.10
N ASP A 278 7.14 0.77 -8.08
CA ASP A 278 8.59 0.72 -8.31
C ASP A 278 8.87 0.14 -9.69
N TRP A 279 9.72 0.83 -10.45
CA TRP A 279 10.16 0.44 -11.78
C TRP A 279 11.68 0.49 -11.85
N ILE A 280 12.27 -0.43 -12.60
CA ILE A 280 13.70 -0.41 -12.96
C ILE A 280 13.85 0.03 -14.41
N VAL A 281 14.77 0.94 -14.66
CA VAL A 281 15.19 1.28 -16.02
C VAL A 281 16.53 0.61 -16.28
N ASP A 282 16.58 -0.24 -17.30
CA ASP A 282 17.80 -0.82 -17.83
C ASP A 282 18.07 -0.39 -19.28
N ALA A 283 18.93 -1.07 -20.01
CA ALA A 283 19.24 -0.75 -21.41
C ALA A 283 18.02 -0.90 -22.36
N ALA A 284 17.04 -1.72 -21.98
CA ALA A 284 15.82 -1.96 -22.77
C ALA A 284 14.65 -1.06 -22.36
N GLY A 285 14.85 -0.14 -21.41
CA GLY A 285 13.83 0.79 -20.94
C GLY A 285 13.20 0.40 -19.59
N PRO A 286 12.07 1.04 -19.21
CA PRO A 286 11.39 0.78 -17.96
C PRO A 286 10.82 -0.64 -17.88
N ALA A 287 10.92 -1.27 -16.70
CA ALA A 287 10.29 -2.53 -16.36
C ALA A 287 9.61 -2.40 -14.99
N PHE A 288 8.36 -2.81 -14.91
CA PHE A 288 7.59 -2.83 -13.67
C PHE A 288 8.11 -3.91 -12.73
N ILE A 289 8.28 -3.59 -11.43
CA ILE A 289 8.79 -4.54 -10.42
C ILE A 289 7.96 -4.66 -9.16
N ASP A 290 7.18 -3.65 -8.79
CA ASP A 290 6.33 -3.72 -7.59
C ASP A 290 5.25 -2.63 -7.59
N LEU A 291 4.10 -2.92 -6.97
CA LEU A 291 3.03 -1.96 -6.71
C LEU A 291 2.59 -2.08 -5.27
N ASN A 292 2.57 -0.96 -4.56
CA ASN A 292 2.11 -0.89 -3.20
C ASN A 292 0.90 0.06 -3.10
N PRO A 293 -0.33 -0.44 -2.88
CA PRO A 293 -1.53 0.38 -2.79
C PRO A 293 -1.62 1.20 -1.50
N GLY A 294 -0.77 0.89 -0.51
CA GLY A 294 -0.55 1.68 0.70
C GLY A 294 0.88 2.22 0.80
N GLY A 295 1.56 2.47 -0.33
CA GLY A 295 2.98 2.82 -0.39
C GLY A 295 3.35 4.16 0.25
N GLN A 296 4.64 4.32 0.54
CA GLN A 296 5.21 5.56 1.09
C GLN A 296 5.63 6.49 -0.04
N TRP A 297 5.48 7.82 0.16
CA TRP A 297 5.78 8.85 -0.82
C TRP A 297 6.35 10.14 -0.22
N LEU A 298 6.39 10.30 1.12
CA LEU A 298 6.87 11.54 1.77
C LEU A 298 8.38 11.74 1.69
N PHE A 299 9.15 10.71 1.32
CA PHE A 299 10.59 10.84 1.06
C PHE A 299 10.90 11.43 -0.33
N LEU A 300 9.90 11.60 -1.19
CA LEU A 300 10.04 12.16 -2.53
C LEU A 300 10.26 13.69 -2.47
N PRO A 301 10.67 14.34 -3.59
CA PRO A 301 10.88 15.80 -3.62
C PRO A 301 9.70 16.59 -3.05
N GLY A 302 9.96 17.60 -2.24
CA GLY A 302 8.95 18.30 -1.45
C GLY A 302 7.79 18.90 -2.27
N SER A 303 8.06 19.45 -3.47
CA SER A 303 6.99 19.93 -4.36
C SER A 303 6.06 18.79 -4.84
N MET A 304 6.59 17.60 -5.03
CA MET A 304 5.83 16.42 -5.45
C MET A 304 4.97 15.92 -4.27
N THR A 305 5.52 15.84 -3.07
CA THR A 305 4.79 15.38 -1.88
C THR A 305 3.60 16.28 -1.57
N VAL A 306 3.78 17.61 -1.71
CA VAL A 306 2.68 18.60 -1.57
C VAL A 306 1.59 18.33 -2.60
N GLN A 307 1.94 18.18 -3.89
CA GLN A 307 0.96 17.95 -4.96
C GLN A 307 0.18 16.64 -4.78
N ILE A 308 0.84 15.57 -4.33
CA ILE A 308 0.19 14.27 -4.05
C ILE A 308 -0.83 14.43 -2.91
N ALA A 309 -0.43 15.08 -1.81
CA ALA A 309 -1.31 15.30 -0.66
C ALA A 309 -2.49 16.21 -1.03
N ASP A 310 -2.25 17.30 -1.79
CA ASP A 310 -3.29 18.21 -2.26
C ASP A 310 -4.31 17.49 -3.15
N HIS A 311 -3.84 16.64 -4.07
CA HIS A 311 -4.72 15.90 -4.98
C HIS A 311 -5.55 14.82 -4.26
N LEU A 312 -4.96 14.11 -3.30
CA LEU A 312 -5.69 13.19 -2.41
C LEU A 312 -6.78 13.91 -1.62
N ALA A 313 -6.44 15.04 -1.00
CA ALA A 313 -7.38 15.82 -0.22
C ALA A 313 -8.49 16.44 -1.09
N ALA A 314 -8.17 16.93 -2.29
CA ALA A 314 -9.15 17.44 -3.25
C ALA A 314 -10.15 16.35 -3.61
N TRP A 315 -9.66 15.15 -3.96
CA TRP A 315 -10.55 14.00 -4.23
C TRP A 315 -11.45 13.68 -3.02
N LEU A 316 -10.92 13.69 -1.80
CA LEU A 316 -11.70 13.42 -0.58
C LEU A 316 -12.77 14.50 -0.31
N ARG A 317 -12.54 15.77 -0.68
CA ARG A 317 -13.52 16.84 -0.57
C ARG A 317 -14.58 16.82 -1.67
N GLY A 318 -14.32 16.11 -2.77
CA GLY A 318 -15.22 16.07 -3.91
C GLY A 318 -14.95 17.13 -4.98
N ASP A 319 -13.77 17.77 -4.91
CA ASP A 319 -13.31 18.78 -5.86
C ASP A 319 -12.89 18.18 -7.20
#